data_8fcc3eba90e2581b237d618cdab49fa6
#
_entry.id   8fcc3eba90e2581b237d618cdab49fa6
#
_cell.length_a   1.000
_cell.length_b   1.000
_cell.length_c   1.000
_cell.angle_alpha   90.00
_cell.angle_beta   90.00
_cell.angle_gamma   90.00
#
_symmetry.space_group_name_H-M   'P 1'
#
loop_
_entity.id
_entity.type
_entity.pdbx_description
1 polymer ?
#
loop_
_entity_poly.entity_id
_entity_poly.type
_entity_poly.pdbx_seq_one_letter_code
_entity_poly.pdbx_strand_id
1 'polypeptide(L)'
;MLSKNKNITYLKECKICGNTNLKEVLQLNEQYISATFVKSNVDNNLTEIKTPLTLVLCSREDNSNNCGLLQLLEITEPDLLYRQYFYRSATNDTMRTDLKDVVENVTKIVKPQSGDIIIDTGSNDCTLLNFYDKQLSLVGYEPAKNIKYIDEGKNIKIFSDYFNSDQFKKNFKHKAKIITSCAMFY
;
A
#
# COMPACT_ATOMS: atom_id res chain seq x y z
N MET A 1 1.56 33.35 1.87
CA MET A 1 2.65 32.34 1.96
C MET A 1 2.03 31.09 2.57
N LEU A 2 1.79 30.06 1.78
CA LEU A 2 1.32 28.75 2.28
C LEU A 2 2.39 28.21 3.22
N SER A 3 2.04 27.94 4.46
CA SER A 3 2.94 27.24 5.39
C SER A 3 3.27 25.90 4.74
N LYS A 4 4.54 25.67 4.42
CA LYS A 4 4.98 24.36 3.90
C LYS A 4 4.66 23.32 4.97
N ASN A 5 3.57 22.59 4.76
CA ASN A 5 3.22 21.47 5.62
C ASN A 5 4.36 20.45 5.47
N LYS A 6 5.12 20.19 6.53
CA LYS A 6 6.30 19.31 6.52
C LYS A 6 5.97 17.87 6.08
N ASN A 7 4.71 17.54 6.08
CA ASN A 7 4.20 16.18 5.79
C ASN A 7 3.77 15.99 4.34
N ILE A 8 3.96 17.00 3.48
CA ILE A 8 3.60 16.94 2.06
C ILE A 8 4.82 17.30 1.23
N THR A 9 5.13 16.45 0.28
CA THR A 9 6.12 16.71 -0.76
C THR A 9 5.45 16.76 -2.13
N TYR A 10 6.15 17.29 -3.12
CA TYR A 10 5.62 17.42 -4.47
C TYR A 10 6.46 16.61 -5.44
N LEU A 11 5.81 15.92 -6.36
CA LEU A 11 6.49 15.22 -7.46
C LEU A 11 7.28 16.22 -8.29
N LYS A 12 8.52 15.86 -8.61
CA LYS A 12 9.38 16.59 -9.54
C LYS A 12 9.45 15.90 -10.91
N GLU A 13 9.14 14.62 -10.92
CA GLU A 13 9.20 13.75 -12.11
C GLU A 13 8.17 12.63 -12.02
N CYS A 14 7.83 12.05 -13.14
CA CYS A 14 6.90 10.94 -13.22
C CYS A 14 7.43 9.72 -12.47
N LYS A 15 6.61 9.11 -11.61
CA LYS A 15 6.95 7.92 -10.81
C LYS A 15 7.36 6.70 -11.64
N ILE A 16 6.94 6.64 -12.90
CA ILE A 16 7.20 5.47 -13.77
C ILE A 16 8.38 5.70 -14.71
N CYS A 17 8.42 6.82 -15.43
CA CYS A 17 9.41 7.02 -16.48
C CYS A 17 10.41 8.16 -16.23
N GLY A 18 10.30 8.88 -15.08
CA GLY A 18 11.20 9.96 -14.71
C GLY A 18 11.03 11.25 -15.55
N ASN A 19 10.00 11.34 -16.41
CA ASN A 19 9.74 12.55 -17.17
C ASN A 19 9.36 13.70 -16.24
N THR A 20 9.97 14.87 -16.45
CA THR A 20 9.73 16.09 -15.65
C THR A 20 8.60 16.97 -16.18
N ASN A 21 8.11 16.74 -17.42
CA ASN A 21 6.97 17.44 -17.98
C ASN A 21 5.67 16.85 -17.44
N LEU A 22 5.26 17.34 -16.27
CA LEU A 22 4.01 16.97 -15.60
C LEU A 22 2.99 18.09 -15.84
N LYS A 23 2.00 17.83 -16.68
CA LYS A 23 0.94 18.79 -17.03
C LYS A 23 -0.22 18.68 -16.06
N GLU A 24 -0.59 19.77 -15.40
CA GLU A 24 -1.78 19.82 -14.57
C GLU A 24 -3.04 19.58 -15.42
N VAL A 25 -3.90 18.69 -14.94
CA VAL A 25 -5.16 18.31 -15.59
C VAL A 25 -6.36 18.79 -14.78
N LEU A 26 -6.27 18.62 -13.47
CA LEU A 26 -7.33 19.00 -12.54
C LEU A 26 -6.71 19.38 -11.19
N GLN A 27 -7.21 20.45 -10.59
CA GLN A 27 -6.88 20.81 -9.22
C GLN A 27 -8.14 20.92 -8.40
N LEU A 28 -8.20 20.18 -7.31
CA LEU A 28 -9.13 20.39 -6.22
C LEU A 28 -8.43 21.23 -5.15
N ASN A 29 -9.15 22.19 -4.57
CA ASN A 29 -8.63 22.97 -3.44
C ASN A 29 -8.23 22.06 -2.27
N GLU A 30 -7.68 22.65 -1.21
CA GLU A 30 -7.27 21.92 -0.01
C GLU A 30 -8.37 20.99 0.52
N GLN A 31 -8.04 19.72 0.63
CA GLN A 31 -8.90 18.66 1.17
C GLN A 31 -8.27 18.10 2.45
N TYR A 32 -9.09 17.62 3.36
CA TYR A 32 -8.61 16.86 4.50
C TYR A 32 -7.99 15.55 4.04
N ILE A 33 -6.90 15.12 4.69
CA ILE A 33 -6.29 13.83 4.43
C ILE A 33 -7.29 12.72 4.76
N SER A 34 -7.48 11.80 3.82
CA SER A 34 -8.41 10.67 3.98
C SER A 34 -7.90 9.69 5.04
N ALA A 35 -8.82 8.87 5.57
CA ALA A 35 -8.54 7.81 6.54
C ALA A 35 -7.97 8.26 7.90
N THR A 36 -7.95 9.55 8.18
CA THR A 36 -7.60 10.08 9.51
C THR A 36 -8.87 10.30 10.32
N PHE A 37 -9.17 9.38 11.24
CA PHE A 37 -10.30 9.53 12.17
C PHE A 37 -9.84 10.17 13.47
N VAL A 38 -10.46 11.28 13.82
CA VAL A 38 -10.16 12.04 15.03
C VAL A 38 -11.18 11.71 16.09
N LYS A 39 -10.72 11.40 17.30
CA LYS A 39 -11.61 11.30 18.46
C LYS A 39 -12.09 12.71 18.85
N SER A 40 -13.40 12.89 19.01
CA SER A 40 -14.06 14.19 19.22
C SER A 40 -13.54 15.02 20.42
N ASN A 41 -12.73 14.45 21.29
CA ASN A 41 -12.28 15.07 22.54
C ASN A 41 -10.75 15.11 22.71
N VAL A 42 -9.96 14.80 21.70
CA VAL A 42 -8.49 14.73 21.81
C VAL A 42 -7.83 15.37 20.60
N ASP A 43 -7.01 16.38 20.90
CA ASP A 43 -6.03 17.08 20.03
C ASP A 43 -6.50 17.53 18.65
N ASN A 44 -6.85 18.78 18.54
CA ASN A 44 -7.14 19.51 17.30
C ASN A 44 -5.99 19.56 16.30
N ASN A 45 -4.78 19.13 16.67
CA ASN A 45 -3.57 19.28 15.85
C ASN A 45 -3.48 18.28 14.67
N LEU A 46 -4.14 17.12 14.73
CA LEU A 46 -4.18 16.17 13.63
C LEU A 46 -5.36 16.38 12.67
N THR A 47 -6.39 17.11 13.12
CA THR A 47 -7.61 17.36 12.34
C THR A 47 -7.45 18.39 11.23
N GLU A 48 -6.36 19.13 11.22
CA GLU A 48 -6.18 20.28 10.32
C GLU A 48 -5.18 20.05 9.19
N ILE A 49 -4.69 18.82 9.02
CA ILE A 49 -3.78 18.56 7.91
C ILE A 49 -4.60 18.47 6.63
N LYS A 50 -4.46 19.50 5.81
CA LYS A 50 -5.05 19.59 4.49
C LYS A 50 -3.95 19.56 3.44
N THR A 51 -4.27 19.03 2.27
CA THR A 51 -3.42 19.04 1.10
C THR A 51 -4.27 19.37 -0.12
N PRO A 52 -3.80 20.15 -1.07
CA PRO A 52 -4.44 20.21 -2.36
C PRO A 52 -4.38 18.82 -3.02
N LEU A 53 -5.34 18.54 -3.89
CA LEU A 53 -5.34 17.37 -4.75
C LEU A 53 -5.20 17.83 -6.18
N THR A 54 -3.99 17.73 -6.71
CA THR A 54 -3.67 18.12 -8.08
C THR A 54 -3.35 16.88 -8.90
N LEU A 55 -4.16 16.61 -9.93
CA LEU A 55 -3.87 15.56 -10.90
C LEU A 55 -2.95 16.12 -11.99
N VAL A 56 -1.84 15.44 -12.21
CA VAL A 56 -0.88 15.76 -13.27
C VAL A 56 -0.71 14.59 -14.22
N LEU A 57 -0.65 14.90 -15.50
CA LEU A 57 -0.41 13.95 -16.58
C LEU A 57 1.06 13.99 -16.97
N CYS A 58 1.71 12.84 -17.03
CA CYS A 58 3.02 12.70 -17.67
C CYS A 58 2.86 12.97 -19.17
N SER A 59 3.10 14.21 -19.60
CA SER A 59 2.78 14.67 -20.95
C SER A 59 3.62 13.98 -22.01
N ARG A 60 2.97 13.65 -23.14
CA ARG A 60 3.61 13.12 -24.35
C ARG A 60 3.85 14.19 -25.40
N GLU A 61 3.51 15.45 -25.11
CA GLU A 61 3.63 16.55 -26.08
C GLU A 61 5.06 16.76 -26.54
N ASP A 62 6.03 16.66 -25.62
CA ASP A 62 7.45 16.87 -25.94
C ASP A 62 8.16 15.57 -26.37
N ASN A 63 7.65 14.42 -25.97
CA ASN A 63 8.24 13.12 -26.28
C ASN A 63 7.17 12.03 -26.25
N SER A 64 6.93 11.38 -27.38
CA SER A 64 5.95 10.30 -27.53
C SER A 64 6.26 9.07 -26.66
N ASN A 65 7.51 8.89 -26.21
CA ASN A 65 7.93 7.79 -25.35
C ASN A 65 7.59 8.00 -23.88
N ASN A 66 7.11 9.18 -23.48
CA ASN A 66 6.62 9.40 -22.13
C ASN A 66 5.40 8.51 -21.84
N CYS A 67 5.27 8.03 -20.59
CA CYS A 67 4.34 6.95 -20.29
C CYS A 67 2.85 7.36 -20.29
N GLY A 68 2.52 8.65 -20.14
CA GLY A 68 1.13 9.13 -20.08
C GLY A 68 0.43 8.84 -18.75
N LEU A 69 1.17 8.57 -17.67
CA LEU A 69 0.59 8.31 -16.36
C LEU A 69 -0.11 9.55 -15.80
N LEU A 70 -1.36 9.37 -15.39
CA LEU A 70 -2.10 10.34 -14.57
C LEU A 70 -1.81 10.03 -13.10
N GLN A 71 -1.35 11.02 -12.32
CA GLN A 71 -0.89 10.82 -10.95
C GLN A 71 -1.14 12.07 -10.10
N LEU A 72 -1.17 11.92 -8.78
CA LEU A 72 -1.22 13.05 -7.86
C LEU A 72 0.14 13.75 -7.80
N LEU A 73 0.13 15.08 -7.82
CA LEU A 73 1.31 15.92 -7.66
C LEU A 73 1.80 15.91 -6.21
N GLU A 74 0.86 15.93 -5.25
CA GLU A 74 1.14 15.92 -3.83
C GLU A 74 1.40 14.48 -3.34
N ILE A 75 2.45 14.33 -2.55
CA ILE A 75 2.81 13.09 -1.86
C ILE A 75 2.67 13.35 -0.37
N THR A 76 1.66 12.76 0.24
CA THR A 76 1.48 12.78 1.70
C THR A 76 2.42 11.78 2.35
N GLU A 77 2.99 12.14 3.50
CA GLU A 77 3.81 11.22 4.31
C GLU A 77 3.03 9.93 4.60
N PRO A 78 3.52 8.76 4.17
CA PRO A 78 2.78 7.48 4.31
C PRO A 78 2.37 7.16 5.75
N ASP A 79 3.18 7.54 6.73
CA ASP A 79 2.89 7.28 8.15
C ASP A 79 1.61 7.96 8.63
N LEU A 80 1.24 9.09 8.05
CA LEU A 80 -0.03 9.76 8.36
C LEU A 80 -1.25 8.98 7.85
N LEU A 81 -1.09 8.25 6.75
CA LEU A 81 -2.17 7.50 6.11
C LEU A 81 -2.30 6.09 6.68
N TYR A 82 -1.18 5.45 7.00
CA TYR A 82 -1.17 3.99 7.18
C TYR A 82 -0.71 3.51 8.55
N ARG A 83 -0.03 4.32 9.39
CA ARG A 83 0.40 3.86 10.74
C ARG A 83 -0.74 3.63 11.72
N GLN A 84 -1.93 4.21 11.47
CA GLN A 84 -3.16 4.01 12.22
C GLN A 84 -4.29 3.73 11.22
N TYR A 85 -4.41 2.47 10.79
CA TYR A 85 -5.37 2.12 9.74
C TYR A 85 -6.62 1.47 10.34
N PHE A 86 -7.79 1.93 9.91
CA PHE A 86 -9.07 1.55 10.52
C PHE A 86 -9.67 0.27 9.95
N TYR A 87 -9.37 -0.03 8.69
CA TYR A 87 -9.97 -1.16 7.97
C TYR A 87 -9.35 -2.50 8.42
N ARG A 88 -10.21 -3.55 8.45
CA ARG A 88 -9.81 -4.93 8.73
C ARG A 88 -10.46 -5.85 7.71
N SER A 89 -9.65 -6.64 7.03
CA SER A 89 -10.11 -7.55 5.96
C SER A 89 -11.04 -8.64 6.50
N ALA A 90 -10.80 -9.11 7.72
CA ALA A 90 -11.59 -10.19 8.34
C ALA A 90 -13.03 -9.80 8.68
N THR A 91 -13.38 -8.52 8.74
CA THR A 91 -14.72 -8.07 9.20
C THR A 91 -15.81 -8.17 8.15
N ASN A 92 -15.46 -8.39 6.89
CA ASN A 92 -16.39 -8.40 5.77
C ASN A 92 -16.30 -9.74 5.01
N ASP A 93 -17.39 -10.48 4.95
CA ASP A 93 -17.43 -11.80 4.32
C ASP A 93 -17.20 -11.73 2.79
N THR A 94 -17.68 -10.68 2.12
CA THR A 94 -17.41 -10.47 0.71
C THR A 94 -15.91 -10.33 0.46
N MET A 95 -15.24 -9.49 1.26
CA MET A 95 -13.79 -9.31 1.14
C MET A 95 -13.03 -10.61 1.43
N ARG A 96 -13.45 -11.38 2.46
CA ARG A 96 -12.85 -12.69 2.75
C ARG A 96 -12.97 -13.64 1.56
N THR A 97 -14.13 -13.66 0.91
CA THR A 97 -14.37 -14.47 -0.28
C THR A 97 -13.49 -14.04 -1.45
N ASP A 98 -13.41 -12.74 -1.71
CA ASP A 98 -12.57 -12.20 -2.80
C ASP A 98 -11.08 -12.51 -2.57
N LEU A 99 -10.58 -12.32 -1.35
CA LEU A 99 -9.20 -12.65 -1.01
C LEU A 99 -8.90 -14.16 -1.14
N LYS A 100 -9.87 -15.01 -0.78
CA LYS A 100 -9.78 -16.45 -0.97
C LYS A 100 -9.70 -16.80 -2.46
N ASP A 101 -10.55 -16.20 -3.28
CA ASP A 101 -10.53 -16.40 -4.75
C ASP A 101 -9.19 -15.98 -5.37
N VAL A 102 -8.61 -14.87 -4.91
CA VAL A 102 -7.26 -14.46 -5.34
C VAL A 102 -6.25 -15.57 -5.04
N VAL A 103 -6.22 -16.09 -3.82
CA VAL A 103 -5.29 -17.15 -3.41
C VAL A 103 -5.51 -18.42 -4.22
N GLU A 104 -6.75 -18.86 -4.39
CA GLU A 104 -7.08 -20.07 -5.16
C GLU A 104 -6.63 -19.96 -6.62
N ASN A 105 -6.91 -18.82 -7.26
CA ASN A 105 -6.54 -18.61 -8.66
C ASN A 105 -5.02 -18.51 -8.85
N VAL A 106 -4.33 -17.76 -8.00
CA VAL A 106 -2.87 -17.65 -8.06
C VAL A 106 -2.21 -19.00 -7.80
N THR A 107 -2.72 -19.77 -6.83
CA THR A 107 -2.19 -21.11 -6.51
C THR A 107 -2.38 -22.10 -7.67
N LYS A 108 -3.53 -22.06 -8.35
CA LYS A 108 -3.77 -22.89 -9.57
C LYS A 108 -2.77 -22.59 -10.69
N ILE A 109 -2.42 -21.31 -10.87
CA ILE A 109 -1.50 -20.86 -11.94
C ILE A 109 -0.04 -21.18 -11.57
N VAL A 110 0.38 -20.77 -10.36
CA VAL A 110 1.80 -20.79 -9.95
C VAL A 110 2.22 -22.14 -9.41
N LYS A 111 1.30 -22.92 -8.80
CA LYS A 111 1.53 -24.23 -8.17
C LYS A 111 2.73 -24.21 -7.20
N PRO A 112 2.68 -23.37 -6.15
CA PRO A 112 3.79 -23.27 -5.21
C PRO A 112 4.02 -24.59 -4.50
N GLN A 113 5.28 -24.88 -4.18
CA GLN A 113 5.70 -26.09 -3.49
C GLN A 113 5.98 -25.81 -2.02
N SER A 114 6.00 -26.85 -1.19
CA SER A 114 6.36 -26.75 0.23
C SER A 114 7.66 -25.97 0.42
N GLY A 115 7.64 -24.97 1.30
CA GLY A 115 8.77 -24.08 1.58
C GLY A 115 8.89 -22.87 0.65
N ASP A 116 8.12 -22.79 -0.45
CA ASP A 116 8.09 -21.59 -1.29
C ASP A 116 7.61 -20.37 -0.48
N ILE A 117 8.25 -19.22 -0.72
CA ILE A 117 7.98 -18.00 0.00
C ILE A 117 6.83 -17.23 -0.69
N ILE A 118 5.80 -16.91 0.09
CA ILE A 118 4.68 -16.08 -0.33
C ILE A 118 4.72 -14.77 0.46
N ILE A 119 4.66 -13.64 -0.22
CA ILE A 119 4.63 -12.32 0.40
C ILE A 119 3.27 -11.67 0.14
N ASP A 120 2.70 -11.04 1.17
CA ASP A 120 1.58 -10.11 1.03
C ASP A 120 2.00 -8.72 1.53
N THR A 121 1.94 -7.73 0.64
CA THR A 121 2.30 -6.34 0.95
C THR A 121 1.04 -5.55 1.30
N GLY A 122 1.03 -4.92 2.49
CA GLY A 122 -0.20 -4.40 3.09
C GLY A 122 -1.09 -5.54 3.56
N SER A 123 -0.49 -6.50 4.26
CA SER A 123 -1.15 -7.76 4.64
C SER A 123 -2.32 -7.61 5.60
N ASN A 124 -2.54 -6.39 6.12
CA ASN A 124 -3.61 -6.07 7.04
C ASN A 124 -3.64 -7.04 8.24
N ASP A 125 -4.75 -7.67 8.53
CA ASP A 125 -4.89 -8.68 9.60
C ASP A 125 -4.47 -10.10 9.18
N CYS A 126 -3.81 -10.25 8.02
CA CYS A 126 -3.35 -11.52 7.43
C CYS A 126 -4.45 -12.43 6.90
N THR A 127 -5.66 -11.93 6.70
CA THR A 127 -6.78 -12.74 6.16
C THR A 127 -6.39 -13.45 4.85
N LEU A 128 -5.74 -12.75 3.90
CA LEU A 128 -5.30 -13.35 2.64
C LEU A 128 -4.30 -14.48 2.88
N LEU A 129 -3.28 -14.25 3.71
CA LEU A 129 -2.24 -15.24 3.98
C LEU A 129 -2.78 -16.51 4.64
N ASN A 130 -3.85 -16.41 5.44
CA ASN A 130 -4.48 -17.57 6.07
C ASN A 130 -5.17 -18.52 5.07
N PHE A 131 -5.45 -18.11 3.85
CA PHE A 131 -5.99 -18.99 2.81
C PHE A 131 -4.92 -19.87 2.13
N TYR A 132 -3.63 -19.56 2.27
CA TYR A 132 -2.56 -20.39 1.75
C TYR A 132 -2.31 -21.64 2.60
N ASP A 133 -1.66 -22.64 2.00
CA ASP A 133 -1.23 -23.85 2.70
C ASP A 133 -0.14 -23.52 3.74
N LYS A 134 -0.23 -24.12 4.94
CA LYS A 134 0.72 -23.97 6.03
C LYS A 134 2.13 -24.51 5.73
N GLN A 135 2.28 -25.30 4.67
CA GLN A 135 3.60 -25.79 4.22
C GLN A 135 4.41 -24.72 3.48
N LEU A 136 3.78 -23.62 3.11
CA LEU A 136 4.42 -22.47 2.48
C LEU A 136 5.03 -21.54 3.54
N SER A 137 6.05 -20.78 3.15
CA SER A 137 6.65 -19.76 4.00
C SER A 137 5.91 -18.45 3.83
N LEU A 138 4.98 -18.16 4.73
CA LEU A 138 4.07 -17.03 4.64
C LEU A 138 4.66 -15.78 5.31
N VAL A 139 4.67 -14.66 4.60
CA VAL A 139 5.28 -13.41 5.03
C VAL A 139 4.34 -12.23 4.78
N GLY A 140 4.00 -11.49 5.83
CA GLY A 140 3.21 -10.28 5.75
C GLY A 140 4.06 -9.04 6.02
N TYR A 141 3.80 -7.96 5.26
CA TYR A 141 4.30 -6.62 5.54
C TYR A 141 3.12 -5.71 5.82
N GLU A 142 3.04 -5.13 7.01
CA GLU A 142 1.94 -4.27 7.42
C GLU A 142 2.43 -3.13 8.31
N PRO A 143 2.38 -1.86 7.83
CA PRO A 143 2.86 -0.71 8.60
C PRO A 143 1.94 -0.30 9.75
N ALA A 144 0.67 -0.67 9.75
CA ALA A 144 -0.30 -0.23 10.75
C ALA A 144 -0.05 -0.86 12.12
N LYS A 145 0.22 -0.03 13.12
CA LYS A 145 0.53 -0.46 14.48
C LYS A 145 -0.68 -0.89 15.30
N ASN A 146 -1.88 -0.53 14.86
CA ASN A 146 -3.13 -0.81 15.55
C ASN A 146 -3.86 -2.03 15.01
N ILE A 147 -3.27 -2.79 14.08
CA ILE A 147 -3.83 -4.04 13.57
C ILE A 147 -3.38 -5.21 14.42
N LYS A 148 -4.35 -6.06 14.80
CA LYS A 148 -4.08 -7.37 15.39
C LYS A 148 -4.06 -8.40 14.28
N TYR A 149 -2.97 -9.10 14.14
CA TYR A 149 -2.81 -10.16 13.17
C TYR A 149 -3.60 -11.42 13.57
N ILE A 150 -4.17 -12.07 12.58
CA ILE A 150 -4.85 -13.36 12.72
C ILE A 150 -3.90 -14.40 12.14
N ASP A 151 -3.52 -15.38 12.95
CA ASP A 151 -2.76 -16.55 12.50
C ASP A 151 -3.53 -17.82 12.86
N GLU A 152 -4.13 -18.44 11.86
CA GLU A 152 -4.92 -19.68 12.01
C GLU A 152 -4.02 -20.94 12.01
N GLY A 153 -2.87 -20.87 12.69
CA GLY A 153 -1.88 -21.95 12.77
C GLY A 153 -1.01 -22.08 11.52
N LYS A 154 -0.85 -20.99 10.77
CA LYS A 154 -0.03 -20.93 9.55
C LYS A 154 1.41 -20.54 9.80
N ASN A 155 1.74 -20.05 11.01
CA ASN A 155 3.06 -19.54 11.37
C ASN A 155 3.53 -18.41 10.44
N ILE A 156 2.69 -17.38 10.30
CA ILE A 156 2.93 -16.22 9.43
C ILE A 156 4.01 -15.33 10.04
N LYS A 157 5.08 -15.05 9.29
CA LYS A 157 6.10 -14.09 9.69
C LYS A 157 5.66 -12.68 9.31
N ILE A 158 5.48 -11.80 10.32
CA ILE A 158 5.02 -10.41 10.10
C ILE A 158 6.17 -9.43 10.28
N PHE A 159 6.30 -8.50 9.33
CA PHE A 159 7.10 -7.29 9.45
C PHE A 159 6.17 -6.09 9.64
N SER A 160 6.20 -5.46 10.82
CA SER A 160 5.37 -4.28 11.12
C SER A 160 5.97 -3.02 10.48
N ASP A 161 6.13 -3.04 9.17
CA ASP A 161 6.72 -1.97 8.37
C ASP A 161 6.25 -2.06 6.91
N TYR A 162 6.60 -1.04 6.11
CA TYR A 162 6.41 -1.05 4.67
C TYR A 162 7.28 -2.14 4.02
N PHE A 163 6.80 -2.70 2.91
CA PHE A 163 7.60 -3.63 2.14
C PHE A 163 8.91 -2.98 1.67
N ASN A 164 10.01 -3.68 1.94
CA ASN A 164 11.35 -3.24 1.53
C ASN A 164 12.15 -4.45 1.02
N SER A 165 12.57 -4.39 -0.24
CA SER A 165 13.29 -5.49 -0.89
C SER A 165 14.63 -5.82 -0.23
N ASP A 166 15.32 -4.82 0.33
CA ASP A 166 16.61 -5.05 1.00
C ASP A 166 16.42 -5.70 2.38
N GLN A 167 15.36 -5.32 3.09
CA GLN A 167 14.96 -6.01 4.32
C GLN A 167 14.58 -7.46 4.02
N PHE A 168 13.84 -7.70 2.93
CA PHE A 168 13.51 -9.06 2.49
C PHE A 168 14.77 -9.88 2.21
N LYS A 169 15.71 -9.38 1.39
CA LYS A 169 16.97 -10.05 1.05
C LYS A 169 17.84 -10.38 2.27
N LYS A 170 17.81 -9.53 3.32
CA LYS A 170 18.52 -9.79 4.58
C LYS A 170 17.93 -10.96 5.37
N ASN A 171 16.63 -11.20 5.24
CA ASN A 171 15.91 -12.20 6.01
C ASN A 171 15.70 -13.53 5.28
N PHE A 172 15.75 -13.52 3.95
CA PHE A 172 15.46 -14.69 3.12
C PHE A 172 16.53 -14.89 2.05
N LYS A 173 16.97 -16.14 1.89
CA LYS A 173 18.00 -16.52 0.90
C LYS A 173 17.43 -16.72 -0.52
N HIS A 174 16.14 -17.01 -0.60
CA HIS A 174 15.46 -17.32 -1.86
C HIS A 174 14.50 -16.20 -2.24
N LYS A 175 14.20 -16.09 -3.53
CA LYS A 175 13.18 -15.17 -4.04
C LYS A 175 11.78 -15.63 -3.59
N ALA A 176 10.86 -14.68 -3.42
CA ALA A 176 9.46 -15.00 -3.26
C ALA A 176 8.92 -15.65 -4.54
N LYS A 177 8.10 -16.68 -4.36
CA LYS A 177 7.39 -17.36 -5.46
C LYS A 177 6.16 -16.58 -5.89
N ILE A 178 5.46 -15.99 -4.92
CA ILE A 178 4.28 -15.16 -5.12
C ILE A 178 4.45 -13.89 -4.28
N ILE A 179 4.08 -12.75 -4.84
CA ILE A 179 3.91 -11.49 -4.12
C ILE A 179 2.52 -10.98 -4.45
N THR A 180 1.70 -10.79 -3.41
CA THR A 180 0.40 -10.14 -3.52
C THR A 180 0.46 -8.70 -3.01
N SER A 181 -0.36 -7.84 -3.61
CA SER A 181 -0.48 -6.43 -3.26
C SER A 181 -1.92 -5.99 -3.54
N CYS A 182 -2.83 -6.34 -2.63
CA CYS A 182 -4.25 -6.06 -2.80
C CYS A 182 -4.58 -4.63 -2.36
N ALA A 183 -5.11 -3.80 -3.28
CA ALA A 183 -5.46 -2.41 -3.03
C ALA A 183 -4.32 -1.57 -2.42
N MET A 184 -3.08 -1.76 -2.89
CA MET A 184 -1.89 -1.04 -2.42
C MET A 184 -1.12 -0.35 -3.55
N PHE A 185 -1.41 -0.72 -4.80
CA PHE A 185 -0.73 -0.22 -6.00
C PHE A 185 -1.64 0.75 -6.75
N TYR A 186 -1.64 2.01 -6.35
CA TYR A 186 -2.34 3.13 -7.02
C TYR A 186 -1.70 4.49 -6.73
#